data_175295aa494d21cb170a0218bb38c78c
#
_entry.id   175295aa494d21cb170a0218bb38c78c
#
_cell.length_a   1.000
_cell.length_b   1.000
_cell.length_c   1.000
_cell.angle_alpha   90.00
_cell.angle_beta   90.00
_cell.angle_gamma   90.00
#
_symmetry.space_group_name_H-M   'P 1'
#
loop_
_entity.id
_entity.type
_entity.pdbx_description
1 polymer ?
#
loop_
_entity_poly.entity_id
_entity_poly.type
_entity_poly.pdbx_seq_one_letter_code
_entity_poly.pdbx_strand_id
1 'polypeptide(L)'
;VVVDLRKRAVAATLPAGFGPAGVALSPDGQTLFVANALGDDISVVDVARAAERARLAAGRSPYGAAASPDGSHVLVTNRLAAVARPTDPPTSEVTVVDARTGRIVARQMLRNAHLLEGAAFVPPGDLALVAMVRPKNLVPALQVERGWMMTNGIAVIDLERRRTAQLPLDDTDAFFADPSDVAVTPDGRLAFVSHGGVDAVSVVDVAQLRGLLDETPDAGLEALANRLAASRRYVTKRIPTGPNPRGLAASPDGRFVYVAERLGDTVGVIDVLRLERVAGIDLGGPRHVTLVRRGERVFNSAQATLQRQFSCRSCHPENHADGLQYDFEPDGLGRNIVDNRTLLGLRGTGPFKWSGRNTSLYMQCGIRFARFLTRSQPFPDDDLNALVAFLSSLEPPRNRYRPSGGAGTEGQKRGREIFERAVTRDGKPIAENNRCLTCHPGPLYSDRIKHDVASASQGDSEAAFDTPQLANLTMSPPYLHDGKARTLEEIWTLYSPEDTHGVTNDLGKQGLNDLIEYLK
;
A
#
# COMPACT_ATOMS: atom_id res chain seq x y z
N VAL A 1 17.32 9.64 10.70
CA VAL A 1 18.75 9.57 11.02
C VAL A 1 19.52 10.45 10.04
N VAL A 2 20.45 11.28 10.53
CA VAL A 2 21.38 12.09 9.75
C VAL A 2 22.74 11.41 9.78
N VAL A 3 23.33 11.19 8.61
CA VAL A 3 24.64 10.52 8.47
C VAL A 3 25.68 11.53 7.96
N ASP A 4 26.79 11.67 8.69
CA ASP A 4 27.96 12.40 8.24
C ASP A 4 28.74 11.51 7.25
N LEU A 5 28.69 11.86 5.97
CA LEU A 5 29.33 11.08 4.92
C LEU A 5 30.88 11.12 5.00
N ARG A 6 31.47 12.17 5.58
CA ARG A 6 32.94 12.27 5.76
C ARG A 6 33.40 11.36 6.89
N LYS A 7 32.67 11.36 8.00
CA LYS A 7 32.95 10.53 9.17
C LYS A 7 32.39 9.09 9.02
N ARG A 8 31.50 8.87 8.04
CA ARG A 8 30.76 7.61 7.84
C ARG A 8 30.07 7.13 9.12
N ALA A 9 29.45 8.06 9.82
CA ALA A 9 28.83 7.83 11.12
C ALA A 9 27.50 8.55 11.25
N VAL A 10 26.63 8.05 12.12
CA VAL A 10 25.39 8.74 12.49
C VAL A 10 25.75 10.03 13.23
N ALA A 11 25.36 11.18 12.69
CA ALA A 11 25.58 12.49 13.28
C ALA A 11 24.44 12.90 14.21
N ALA A 12 23.18 12.55 13.85
CA ALA A 12 22.00 12.88 14.65
C ALA A 12 20.82 11.95 14.34
N THR A 13 19.88 11.87 15.29
CA THR A 13 18.57 11.27 15.08
C THR A 13 17.53 12.35 15.26
N LEU A 14 16.66 12.52 14.26
CA LEU A 14 15.60 13.52 14.25
C LEU A 14 14.25 12.86 14.64
N PRO A 15 13.37 13.56 15.34
CA PRO A 15 12.04 13.05 15.66
C PRO A 15 11.19 12.92 14.38
N ALA A 16 10.30 11.93 14.36
CA ALA A 16 9.30 11.73 13.32
C ALA A 16 8.04 11.08 13.91
N GLY A 17 6.99 10.98 13.12
CA GLY A 17 5.78 10.26 13.49
C GLY A 17 5.93 8.74 13.42
N PHE A 18 4.81 8.04 13.36
CA PHE A 18 4.79 6.58 13.40
C PHE A 18 4.96 5.98 11.98
N GLY A 19 5.96 5.09 11.85
CA GLY A 19 6.27 4.42 10.57
C GLY A 19 6.79 5.39 9.49
N PRO A 20 7.88 6.15 9.73
CA PRO A 20 8.46 7.03 8.72
C PRO A 20 8.91 6.23 7.49
N ALA A 21 8.50 6.66 6.31
CA ALA A 21 8.78 6.01 5.02
C ALA A 21 9.60 6.92 4.10
N GLY A 22 9.04 8.00 3.59
CA GLY A 22 9.70 8.94 2.70
C GLY A 22 10.12 10.23 3.37
N VAL A 23 11.14 10.86 2.81
CA VAL A 23 11.65 12.15 3.29
C VAL A 23 11.92 13.09 2.12
N ALA A 24 11.65 14.38 2.34
CA ALA A 24 12.07 15.45 1.45
C ALA A 24 12.73 16.58 2.25
N LEU A 25 13.89 17.02 1.81
CA LEU A 25 14.60 18.15 2.41
C LEU A 25 14.33 19.40 1.58
N SER A 26 14.05 20.51 2.24
CA SER A 26 13.96 21.81 1.55
C SER A 26 15.29 22.15 0.89
N PRO A 27 15.32 22.87 -0.26
CA PRO A 27 16.55 23.19 -0.97
C PRO A 27 17.60 23.95 -0.13
N ASP A 28 17.14 24.73 0.86
CA ASP A 28 18.02 25.42 1.82
C ASP A 28 18.57 24.51 2.93
N GLY A 29 18.15 23.24 2.97
CA GLY A 29 18.58 22.25 3.95
C GLY A 29 18.03 22.45 5.37
N GLN A 30 17.11 23.40 5.60
CA GLN A 30 16.67 23.77 6.95
C GLN A 30 15.44 22.99 7.43
N THR A 31 14.58 22.56 6.52
CA THR A 31 13.34 21.86 6.85
C THR A 31 13.32 20.48 6.23
N LEU A 32 13.07 19.46 7.06
CA LEU A 32 12.85 18.09 6.63
C LEU A 32 11.34 17.76 6.77
N PHE A 33 10.76 17.27 5.70
CA PHE A 33 9.40 16.71 5.66
C PHE A 33 9.50 15.19 5.68
N VAL A 34 8.77 14.56 6.59
CA VAL A 34 8.77 13.10 6.77
C VAL A 34 7.37 12.55 6.62
N ALA A 35 7.16 11.71 5.63
CA ALA A 35 5.93 10.97 5.44
C ALA A 35 5.86 9.80 6.43
N ASN A 36 4.87 9.79 7.32
CA ASN A 36 4.71 8.77 8.37
C ASN A 36 3.60 7.79 7.98
N ALA A 37 3.98 6.71 7.30
CA ALA A 37 3.05 5.80 6.62
C ALA A 37 2.04 5.09 7.54
N LEU A 38 2.41 4.84 8.79
CA LEU A 38 1.53 4.21 9.78
C LEU A 38 0.85 5.23 10.70
N GLY A 39 1.15 6.52 10.52
CA GLY A 39 0.60 7.64 11.28
C GLY A 39 -0.48 8.42 10.55
N ASP A 40 -0.58 8.27 9.22
CA ASP A 40 -1.40 9.09 8.33
C ASP A 40 -1.12 10.59 8.50
N ASP A 41 0.15 10.94 8.75
CA ASP A 41 0.59 12.30 8.98
C ASP A 41 1.96 12.61 8.35
N ILE A 42 2.31 13.89 8.31
CA ILE A 42 3.59 14.40 7.82
C ILE A 42 4.24 15.19 8.96
N SER A 43 5.44 14.78 9.38
CA SER A 43 6.25 15.58 10.31
C SER A 43 6.99 16.68 9.56
N VAL A 44 6.93 17.89 10.08
CA VAL A 44 7.74 19.05 9.62
C VAL A 44 8.81 19.31 10.65
N VAL A 45 10.05 19.01 10.34
CA VAL A 45 11.17 19.01 11.29
C VAL A 45 12.16 20.14 10.97
N ASP A 46 12.51 20.93 11.98
CA ASP A 46 13.62 21.88 11.93
C ASP A 46 14.92 21.09 12.08
N VAL A 47 15.73 21.07 11.02
CA VAL A 47 16.96 20.26 10.98
C VAL A 47 18.00 20.78 11.96
N ALA A 48 18.16 22.11 12.06
CA ALA A 48 19.17 22.73 12.93
C ALA A 48 18.85 22.55 14.42
N ARG A 49 17.56 22.59 14.78
CA ARG A 49 17.10 22.41 16.17
C ARG A 49 16.87 20.94 16.51
N ALA A 50 16.90 20.04 15.53
CA ALA A 50 16.55 18.63 15.66
C ALA A 50 15.16 18.43 16.32
N ALA A 51 14.19 19.25 15.96
CA ALA A 51 12.87 19.31 16.60
C ALA A 51 11.74 19.31 15.57
N GLU A 52 10.68 18.54 15.83
CA GLU A 52 9.44 18.62 15.09
C GLU A 52 8.72 19.93 15.43
N ARG A 53 8.46 20.76 14.42
CA ARG A 53 7.76 22.06 14.59
C ARG A 53 6.28 22.00 14.25
N ALA A 54 5.86 21.01 13.45
CA ALA A 54 4.47 20.80 13.08
C ALA A 54 4.23 19.34 12.64
N ARG A 55 2.98 18.90 12.80
CA ARG A 55 2.48 17.65 12.29
C ARG A 55 1.21 17.90 11.49
N LEU A 56 1.17 17.46 10.23
CA LEU A 56 0.11 17.72 9.28
C LEU A 56 -0.65 16.43 9.00
N ALA A 57 -1.97 16.45 9.05
CA ALA A 57 -2.78 15.31 8.64
C ALA A 57 -2.64 15.08 7.12
N ALA A 58 -2.24 13.89 6.72
CA ALA A 58 -2.14 13.45 5.33
C ALA A 58 -3.34 12.55 4.94
N GLY A 59 -3.30 11.99 3.74
CA GLY A 59 -4.17 10.89 3.34
C GLY A 59 -3.69 9.55 3.94
N ARG A 60 -4.25 8.44 3.45
CA ARG A 60 -3.93 7.10 3.97
C ARG A 60 -2.51 6.66 3.55
N SER A 61 -1.71 6.28 4.53
CA SER A 61 -0.35 5.77 4.36
C SER A 61 0.54 6.69 3.52
N PRO A 62 0.87 7.93 3.98
CA PRO A 62 1.81 8.81 3.28
C PRO A 62 3.16 8.10 3.13
N TYR A 63 3.74 8.12 1.92
CA TYR A 63 4.84 7.22 1.61
C TYR A 63 6.03 7.91 0.95
N GLY A 64 5.88 8.44 -0.26
CA GLY A 64 6.92 9.18 -0.95
C GLY A 64 6.86 10.67 -0.64
N ALA A 65 8.00 11.35 -0.71
CA ALA A 65 8.07 12.80 -0.56
C ALA A 65 9.09 13.39 -1.55
N ALA A 66 8.73 14.50 -2.20
CA ALA A 66 9.60 15.21 -3.13
C ALA A 66 9.50 16.72 -2.93
N ALA A 67 10.62 17.42 -2.85
CA ALA A 67 10.67 18.88 -2.83
C ALA A 67 10.81 19.43 -4.26
N SER A 68 10.10 20.52 -4.56
CA SER A 68 10.25 21.21 -5.84
C SER A 68 11.63 21.89 -5.94
N PRO A 69 12.24 21.94 -7.14
CA PRO A 69 13.56 22.56 -7.33
C PRO A 69 13.61 24.04 -6.92
N ASP A 70 12.51 24.76 -7.06
CA ASP A 70 12.37 26.16 -6.66
C ASP A 70 12.14 26.37 -5.15
N GLY A 71 11.97 25.26 -4.39
CA GLY A 71 11.74 25.29 -2.95
C GLY A 71 10.37 25.78 -2.52
N SER A 72 9.41 25.92 -3.44
CA SER A 72 8.08 26.41 -3.13
C SER A 72 7.17 25.34 -2.53
N HIS A 73 7.29 24.09 -2.96
CA HIS A 73 6.38 23.01 -2.63
C HIS A 73 7.10 21.72 -2.21
N VAL A 74 6.40 20.93 -1.39
CA VAL A 74 6.70 19.51 -1.16
C VAL A 74 5.47 18.71 -1.51
N LEU A 75 5.62 17.70 -2.35
CA LEU A 75 4.61 16.68 -2.58
C LEU A 75 4.81 15.52 -1.64
N VAL A 76 3.72 15.02 -1.06
CA VAL A 76 3.69 13.77 -0.31
C VAL A 76 2.63 12.87 -0.92
N THR A 77 3.05 11.70 -1.39
CA THR A 77 2.15 10.69 -1.93
C THR A 77 1.47 9.94 -0.80
N ASN A 78 0.19 9.64 -0.95
CA ASN A 78 -0.52 8.77 -0.02
C ASN A 78 -0.76 7.42 -0.71
N ARG A 79 -0.07 6.39 -0.22
CA ARG A 79 0.04 5.11 -0.91
C ARG A 79 -1.29 4.38 -1.04
N LEU A 80 -2.12 4.40 0.00
CA LEU A 80 -3.38 3.67 0.03
C LEU A 80 -4.54 4.55 -0.38
N ALA A 81 -5.36 4.04 -1.28
CA ALA A 81 -6.59 4.72 -1.69
C ALA A 81 -7.62 4.76 -0.56
N ALA A 82 -8.44 5.80 -0.55
CA ALA A 82 -9.68 5.83 0.18
C ALA A 82 -10.82 5.32 -0.71
N VAL A 83 -11.67 4.46 -0.15
CA VAL A 83 -12.89 3.96 -0.79
C VAL A 83 -14.06 4.40 0.06
N ALA A 84 -14.98 5.15 -0.51
CA ALA A 84 -16.13 5.69 0.24
C ALA A 84 -17.19 4.61 0.50
N ARG A 85 -17.42 3.73 -0.47
CA ARG A 85 -18.27 2.53 -0.39
C ARG A 85 -17.58 1.39 -1.11
N PRO A 86 -17.85 0.13 -0.79
CA PRO A 86 -17.21 -1.03 -1.44
C PRO A 86 -17.26 -1.00 -2.97
N THR A 87 -18.28 -0.39 -3.55
CA THR A 87 -18.47 -0.28 -5.01
C THR A 87 -17.90 0.99 -5.63
N ASP A 88 -17.36 1.91 -4.85
CA ASP A 88 -16.78 3.14 -5.37
C ASP A 88 -15.37 2.89 -5.92
N PRO A 89 -14.95 3.62 -6.95
CA PRO A 89 -13.59 3.53 -7.46
C PRO A 89 -12.59 4.03 -6.40
N PRO A 90 -11.46 3.34 -6.25
CA PRO A 90 -10.41 3.77 -5.33
C PRO A 90 -9.91 5.16 -5.72
N THR A 91 -9.70 6.01 -4.72
CA THR A 91 -9.22 7.37 -4.94
C THR A 91 -8.06 7.65 -4.00
N SER A 92 -6.88 7.85 -4.56
CA SER A 92 -5.69 8.25 -3.81
C SER A 92 -5.49 9.75 -3.83
N GLU A 93 -4.74 10.24 -2.85
CA GLU A 93 -4.45 11.66 -2.66
C GLU A 93 -2.94 11.91 -2.80
N VAL A 94 -2.57 13.02 -3.43
CA VAL A 94 -1.25 13.63 -3.27
C VAL A 94 -1.42 14.91 -2.45
N THR A 95 -0.77 14.97 -1.31
CA THR A 95 -0.79 16.14 -0.43
C THR A 95 0.30 17.13 -0.85
N VAL A 96 -0.08 18.38 -1.12
CA VAL A 96 0.85 19.45 -1.49
C VAL A 96 1.04 20.37 -0.30
N VAL A 97 2.29 20.52 0.13
CA VAL A 97 2.69 21.36 1.25
C VAL A 97 3.49 22.55 0.73
N ASP A 98 3.18 23.77 1.17
CA ASP A 98 4.05 24.92 0.99
C ASP A 98 5.32 24.72 1.85
N ALA A 99 6.47 24.60 1.21
CA ALA A 99 7.72 24.23 1.86
C ALA A 99 8.21 25.30 2.85
N ARG A 100 7.89 26.56 2.64
CA ARG A 100 8.32 27.69 3.48
C ARG A 100 7.48 27.80 4.74
N THR A 101 6.15 27.67 4.61
CA THR A 101 5.22 27.82 5.76
C THR A 101 4.95 26.51 6.49
N GLY A 102 5.25 25.37 5.86
CA GLY A 102 4.92 24.04 6.38
C GLY A 102 3.40 23.81 6.49
N ARG A 103 2.60 24.37 5.58
CA ARG A 103 1.14 24.21 5.56
C ARG A 103 0.68 23.48 4.32
N ILE A 104 -0.36 22.69 4.44
CA ILE A 104 -1.02 22.06 3.27
C ILE A 104 -1.71 23.15 2.47
N VAL A 105 -1.39 23.22 1.17
CA VAL A 105 -1.96 24.18 0.23
C VAL A 105 -2.90 23.56 -0.80
N ALA A 106 -2.76 22.25 -1.04
CA ALA A 106 -3.66 21.50 -1.92
C ALA A 106 -3.69 20.01 -1.56
N ARG A 107 -4.77 19.34 -1.97
CA ARG A 107 -4.94 17.90 -1.98
C ARG A 107 -5.41 17.49 -3.36
N GLN A 108 -4.51 16.84 -4.11
CA GLN A 108 -4.83 16.39 -5.48
C GLN A 108 -5.42 14.98 -5.41
N MET A 109 -6.70 14.86 -5.73
CA MET A 109 -7.41 13.58 -5.74
C MET A 109 -7.25 12.88 -7.09
N LEU A 110 -6.75 11.66 -7.07
CA LEU A 110 -6.53 10.81 -8.24
C LEU A 110 -7.53 9.64 -8.19
N ARG A 111 -8.58 9.74 -8.96
CA ARG A 111 -9.62 8.69 -9.07
C ARG A 111 -9.07 7.48 -9.83
N ASN A 112 -9.48 6.27 -9.45
CA ASN A 112 -8.95 5.00 -9.99
C ASN A 112 -7.43 4.85 -9.82
N ALA A 113 -6.85 5.49 -8.81
CA ALA A 113 -5.43 5.40 -8.51
C ALA A 113 -5.21 4.78 -7.12
N HIS A 114 -4.14 4.01 -7.02
CA HIS A 114 -3.73 3.31 -5.82
C HIS A 114 -2.21 3.12 -5.82
N LEU A 115 -1.62 2.76 -4.68
CA LEU A 115 -0.18 2.59 -4.51
C LEU A 115 0.61 3.77 -5.10
N LEU A 116 0.26 4.98 -4.67
CA LEU A 116 1.08 6.15 -4.98
C LEU A 116 2.37 6.06 -4.14
N GLU A 117 3.49 5.80 -4.79
CA GLU A 117 4.76 5.59 -4.07
C GLU A 117 5.73 6.75 -4.33
N GLY A 118 6.79 6.55 -5.11
CA GLY A 118 7.76 7.60 -5.38
C GLY A 118 7.23 8.73 -6.23
N ALA A 119 7.78 9.91 -6.01
CA ALA A 119 7.46 11.12 -6.78
C ALA A 119 8.72 11.93 -7.06
N ALA A 120 8.73 12.64 -8.19
CA ALA A 120 9.77 13.60 -8.52
C ALA A 120 9.21 14.80 -9.27
N PHE A 121 9.74 15.97 -9.00
CA PHE A 121 9.49 17.14 -9.83
C PHE A 121 10.35 17.12 -11.10
N VAL A 122 9.78 17.56 -12.18
CA VAL A 122 10.49 17.86 -13.41
C VAL A 122 11.02 19.30 -13.32
N PRO A 123 12.33 19.55 -13.46
CA PRO A 123 12.84 20.93 -13.53
C PRO A 123 12.15 21.74 -14.65
N PRO A 124 11.77 23.02 -14.40
CA PRO A 124 12.06 23.85 -13.23
C PRO A 124 11.17 23.62 -12.01
N GLY A 125 10.10 22.82 -12.06
CA GLY A 125 9.23 22.52 -10.91
C GLY A 125 7.74 22.71 -11.13
N ASP A 126 7.35 23.05 -12.34
CA ASP A 126 5.95 23.19 -12.76
C ASP A 126 5.19 21.87 -12.82
N LEU A 127 5.90 20.77 -13.07
CA LEU A 127 5.36 19.44 -13.28
C LEU A 127 5.94 18.45 -12.27
N ALA A 128 5.10 17.57 -11.75
CA ALA A 128 5.52 16.44 -10.94
C ALA A 128 5.01 15.11 -11.51
N LEU A 129 5.82 14.07 -11.36
CA LEU A 129 5.51 12.70 -11.76
C LEU A 129 5.40 11.83 -10.50
N VAL A 130 4.38 10.96 -10.44
CA VAL A 130 4.11 10.07 -9.31
C VAL A 130 3.90 8.65 -9.82
N ALA A 131 4.69 7.70 -9.33
CA ALA A 131 4.49 6.28 -9.62
C ALA A 131 3.17 5.78 -9.02
N MET A 132 2.35 5.05 -9.78
CA MET A 132 1.04 4.60 -9.33
C MET A 132 0.56 3.33 -10.04
N VAL A 133 -0.39 2.66 -9.40
CA VAL A 133 -1.17 1.55 -9.97
C VAL A 133 -2.62 2.00 -10.16
N ARG A 134 -3.27 1.50 -11.20
CA ARG A 134 -4.71 1.69 -11.44
C ARG A 134 -5.40 0.33 -11.31
N PRO A 135 -5.97 0.01 -10.14
CA PRO A 135 -6.69 -1.24 -9.94
C PRO A 135 -8.08 -1.16 -10.58
N LYS A 136 -8.51 -2.28 -11.12
CA LYS A 136 -9.89 -2.58 -11.52
C LYS A 136 -10.43 -3.68 -10.63
N ASN A 137 -10.29 -3.49 -9.34
CA ASN A 137 -10.48 -4.45 -8.27
C ASN A 137 -11.90 -5.06 -8.21
N LEU A 138 -12.92 -4.34 -8.72
CA LEU A 138 -14.30 -4.84 -8.80
C LEU A 138 -14.65 -5.50 -10.15
N VAL A 139 -13.67 -5.65 -11.03
CA VAL A 139 -13.82 -6.47 -12.23
C VAL A 139 -13.44 -7.90 -11.86
N PRO A 140 -14.28 -8.91 -12.17
CA PRO A 140 -14.00 -10.29 -11.81
C PRO A 140 -12.61 -10.74 -12.26
N ALA A 141 -11.92 -11.50 -11.41
CA ALA A 141 -10.55 -11.99 -11.69
C ALA A 141 -10.43 -12.76 -13.01
N LEU A 142 -11.52 -13.31 -13.53
CA LEU A 142 -11.61 -13.89 -14.88
C LEU A 142 -11.18 -12.92 -16.00
N GLN A 143 -11.27 -11.62 -15.78
CA GLN A 143 -10.87 -10.60 -16.77
C GLN A 143 -9.37 -10.34 -16.82
N VAL A 144 -8.57 -10.97 -15.97
CA VAL A 144 -7.09 -10.90 -16.04
C VAL A 144 -6.57 -11.27 -17.44
N GLU A 145 -7.19 -12.26 -18.09
CA GLU A 145 -6.82 -12.66 -19.47
C GLU A 145 -7.03 -11.55 -20.51
N ARG A 146 -7.81 -10.54 -20.17
CA ARG A 146 -8.03 -9.35 -21.00
C ARG A 146 -7.18 -8.14 -20.57
N GLY A 147 -6.21 -8.34 -19.67
CA GLY A 147 -5.33 -7.28 -19.17
C GLY A 147 -6.01 -6.27 -18.24
N TRP A 148 -6.99 -6.67 -17.44
CA TRP A 148 -7.90 -5.70 -16.84
C TRP A 148 -7.90 -5.62 -15.32
N MET A 149 -7.15 -6.42 -14.62
CA MET A 149 -7.16 -6.38 -13.16
C MET A 149 -6.36 -5.19 -12.61
N MET A 150 -5.17 -4.96 -13.17
CA MET A 150 -4.33 -3.81 -12.80
C MET A 150 -3.62 -3.27 -14.04
N THR A 151 -3.47 -1.95 -14.09
CA THR A 151 -2.57 -1.26 -15.02
C THR A 151 -1.61 -0.40 -14.22
N ASN A 152 -0.39 -0.26 -14.74
CA ASN A 152 0.72 0.41 -14.08
C ASN A 152 1.05 1.70 -14.82
N GLY A 153 1.28 2.78 -14.09
CA GLY A 153 1.45 4.08 -14.72
C GLY A 153 2.10 5.13 -13.85
N ILE A 154 2.04 6.34 -14.35
CA ILE A 154 2.41 7.56 -13.63
C ILE A 154 1.23 8.54 -13.60
N ALA A 155 1.04 9.20 -12.47
CA ALA A 155 0.26 10.42 -12.44
C ALA A 155 1.18 11.60 -12.76
N VAL A 156 0.66 12.52 -13.56
CA VAL A 156 1.30 13.78 -13.92
C VAL A 156 0.51 14.91 -13.29
N ILE A 157 1.16 15.72 -12.46
CA ILE A 157 0.56 16.82 -11.73
C ILE A 157 1.18 18.11 -12.21
N ASP A 158 0.41 18.90 -12.93
CA ASP A 158 0.76 20.26 -13.34
C ASP A 158 0.21 21.23 -12.29
N LEU A 159 1.11 21.75 -11.46
CA LEU A 159 0.75 22.65 -10.36
C LEU A 159 0.35 24.03 -10.85
N GLU A 160 0.94 24.49 -11.94
CA GLU A 160 0.71 25.81 -12.53
C GLU A 160 -0.65 25.87 -13.19
N ARG A 161 -0.96 24.88 -14.04
CA ARG A 161 -2.26 24.78 -14.72
C ARG A 161 -3.35 24.13 -13.86
N ARG A 162 -3.01 23.62 -12.67
CA ARG A 162 -3.91 22.85 -11.79
C ARG A 162 -4.55 21.66 -12.50
N ARG A 163 -3.78 20.97 -13.30
CA ARG A 163 -4.20 19.87 -14.17
C ARG A 163 -3.56 18.57 -13.73
N THR A 164 -4.30 17.48 -13.76
CA THR A 164 -3.77 16.15 -13.49
C THR A 164 -4.10 15.19 -14.64
N ALA A 165 -3.16 14.31 -14.96
CA ALA A 165 -3.35 13.23 -15.91
C ALA A 165 -2.81 11.93 -15.33
N GLN A 166 -3.34 10.80 -15.78
CA GLN A 166 -2.82 9.48 -15.47
C GLN A 166 -2.41 8.82 -16.79
N LEU A 167 -1.16 8.42 -16.89
CA LEU A 167 -0.58 7.91 -18.11
C LEU A 167 -0.06 6.49 -17.90
N PRO A 168 -0.37 5.51 -18.79
CA PRO A 168 0.08 4.14 -18.65
C PRO A 168 1.59 4.05 -18.87
N LEU A 169 2.25 3.20 -18.07
CA LEU A 169 3.59 2.71 -18.37
C LEU A 169 3.55 1.33 -19.02
N ASP A 170 2.42 0.62 -18.90
CA ASP A 170 2.17 -0.62 -19.62
C ASP A 170 2.03 -0.40 -21.13
N ASP A 171 2.32 -1.42 -21.91
CA ASP A 171 2.02 -1.46 -23.34
C ASP A 171 0.88 -2.46 -23.60
N THR A 172 0.35 -2.51 -24.82
CA THR A 172 -0.76 -3.38 -25.23
C THR A 172 -0.51 -4.86 -24.92
N ASP A 173 0.74 -5.31 -25.04
CA ASP A 173 1.11 -6.72 -24.89
C ASP A 173 2.12 -6.97 -23.74
N ALA A 174 2.49 -5.95 -22.99
CA ALA A 174 3.48 -6.03 -21.92
C ALA A 174 3.15 -5.12 -20.74
N PHE A 175 3.09 -5.73 -19.57
CA PHE A 175 2.81 -5.01 -18.32
C PHE A 175 4.09 -4.85 -17.50
N PHE A 176 4.21 -3.71 -16.83
CA PHE A 176 5.35 -3.32 -16.01
C PHE A 176 4.89 -3.10 -14.58
N ALA A 177 4.66 -4.21 -13.89
CA ALA A 177 4.05 -4.22 -12.55
C ALA A 177 4.86 -3.50 -11.48
N ASP A 178 4.13 -2.94 -10.52
CA ASP A 178 4.61 -2.31 -9.31
C ASP A 178 5.57 -1.13 -9.57
N PRO A 179 5.13 -0.08 -10.29
CA PRO A 179 5.91 1.15 -10.37
C PRO A 179 6.11 1.71 -8.96
N SER A 180 7.37 1.96 -8.58
CA SER A 180 7.73 2.18 -7.17
C SER A 180 8.38 3.52 -6.91
N ASP A 181 9.21 4.03 -7.83
CA ASP A 181 9.89 5.30 -7.66
C ASP A 181 10.11 6.02 -8.98
N VAL A 182 10.34 7.32 -8.90
CA VAL A 182 10.61 8.20 -10.04
C VAL A 182 11.86 9.03 -9.77
N ALA A 183 12.77 9.06 -10.71
CA ALA A 183 13.88 10.01 -10.72
C ALA A 183 13.91 10.78 -12.05
N VAL A 184 14.15 12.08 -11.99
CA VAL A 184 14.26 12.94 -13.18
C VAL A 184 15.70 13.43 -13.32
N THR A 185 16.23 13.47 -14.54
CA THR A 185 17.55 14.04 -14.80
C THR A 185 17.57 15.54 -14.46
N PRO A 186 18.73 16.10 -14.01
CA PRO A 186 18.81 17.51 -13.62
C PRO A 186 18.44 18.50 -14.75
N ASP A 187 18.58 18.10 -16.01
CA ASP A 187 18.18 18.87 -17.18
C ASP A 187 16.67 18.76 -17.51
N GLY A 188 15.92 17.93 -16.76
CA GLY A 188 14.49 17.74 -16.94
C GLY A 188 14.07 16.95 -18.19
N ARG A 189 15.04 16.37 -18.94
CA ARG A 189 14.75 15.72 -20.24
C ARG A 189 14.20 14.30 -20.11
N LEU A 190 14.73 13.53 -19.16
CA LEU A 190 14.37 12.13 -18.97
C LEU A 190 13.86 11.89 -17.54
N ALA A 191 12.81 11.10 -17.43
CA ALA A 191 12.38 10.52 -16.17
C ALA A 191 12.55 9.00 -16.21
N PHE A 192 12.98 8.44 -15.10
CA PHE A 192 13.18 7.02 -14.88
C PHE A 192 12.14 6.53 -13.86
N VAL A 193 11.47 5.44 -14.16
CA VAL A 193 10.46 4.85 -13.26
C VAL A 193 10.83 3.38 -13.02
N SER A 194 11.03 3.01 -11.75
CA SER A 194 11.33 1.63 -11.37
C SER A 194 10.06 0.78 -11.28
N HIS A 195 10.17 -0.49 -11.68
CA HIS A 195 9.10 -1.48 -11.67
C HIS A 195 9.53 -2.70 -10.85
N GLY A 196 9.15 -2.70 -9.58
CA GLY A 196 9.59 -3.73 -8.61
C GLY A 196 9.10 -5.14 -8.92
N GLY A 197 7.97 -5.27 -9.65
CA GLY A 197 7.39 -6.57 -10.00
C GLY A 197 8.01 -7.26 -11.22
N VAL A 198 8.76 -6.52 -12.07
CA VAL A 198 9.29 -7.06 -13.35
C VAL A 198 10.78 -6.80 -13.54
N ASP A 199 11.49 -6.34 -12.52
CA ASP A 199 12.94 -6.12 -12.54
C ASP A 199 13.39 -5.22 -13.69
N ALA A 200 12.75 -4.06 -13.83
CA ALA A 200 13.01 -3.13 -14.91
C ALA A 200 12.88 -1.67 -14.49
N VAL A 201 13.47 -0.78 -15.28
CA VAL A 201 13.28 0.67 -15.22
C VAL A 201 12.78 1.17 -16.57
N SER A 202 11.70 1.93 -16.58
CA SER A 202 11.20 2.64 -17.75
C SER A 202 11.85 3.99 -17.90
N VAL A 203 12.23 4.37 -19.12
CA VAL A 203 12.74 5.70 -19.46
C VAL A 203 11.66 6.46 -20.19
N VAL A 204 11.27 7.60 -19.63
CA VAL A 204 10.24 8.49 -20.15
C VAL A 204 10.90 9.75 -20.71
N ASP A 205 10.63 10.07 -21.97
CA ASP A 205 10.96 11.34 -22.59
C ASP A 205 9.95 12.39 -22.15
N VAL A 206 10.41 13.35 -21.36
CA VAL A 206 9.55 14.38 -20.76
C VAL A 206 8.97 15.34 -21.81
N ALA A 207 9.71 15.64 -22.89
CA ALA A 207 9.22 16.51 -23.96
C ALA A 207 8.08 15.84 -24.72
N GLN A 208 8.20 14.54 -25.04
CA GLN A 208 7.12 13.75 -25.67
C GLN A 208 5.89 13.64 -24.77
N LEU A 209 6.12 13.46 -23.47
CA LEU A 209 5.05 13.41 -22.47
C LEU A 209 4.30 14.74 -22.41
N ARG A 210 5.02 15.87 -22.33
CA ARG A 210 4.41 17.22 -22.35
C ARG A 210 3.62 17.46 -23.66
N GLY A 211 4.19 17.11 -24.80
CA GLY A 211 3.52 17.22 -26.09
C GLY A 211 2.20 16.46 -26.15
N LEU A 212 2.16 15.23 -25.62
CA LEU A 212 0.92 14.47 -25.52
C LEU A 212 -0.12 15.17 -24.64
N LEU A 213 0.28 15.74 -23.52
CA LEU A 213 -0.62 16.47 -22.62
C LEU A 213 -1.16 17.75 -23.27
N ASP A 214 -0.31 18.50 -23.97
CA ASP A 214 -0.70 19.75 -24.64
C ASP A 214 -1.65 19.51 -25.79
N GLU A 215 -1.50 18.40 -26.52
CA GLU A 215 -2.41 17.97 -27.60
C GLU A 215 -3.76 17.44 -27.07
N THR A 216 -3.85 17.08 -25.78
CA THR A 216 -5.03 16.41 -25.22
C THR A 216 -5.90 17.40 -24.46
N PRO A 217 -7.15 17.68 -24.90
CA PRO A 217 -8.09 18.46 -24.12
C PRO A 217 -8.39 17.85 -22.75
N ASP A 218 -8.77 18.64 -21.77
CA ASP A 218 -9.07 18.17 -20.40
C ASP A 218 -10.08 17.02 -20.36
N ALA A 219 -11.11 17.10 -21.17
CA ALA A 219 -12.12 16.02 -21.30
C ALA A 219 -11.54 14.70 -21.85
N GLY A 220 -10.37 14.74 -22.49
CA GLY A 220 -9.68 13.56 -23.05
C GLY A 220 -8.69 12.91 -22.09
N LEU A 221 -8.30 13.57 -21.01
CA LEU A 221 -7.25 13.10 -20.11
C LEU A 221 -7.59 11.78 -19.42
N GLU A 222 -8.84 11.62 -18.98
CA GLU A 222 -9.28 10.36 -18.36
C GLU A 222 -9.22 9.19 -19.35
N ALA A 223 -9.51 9.44 -20.62
CA ALA A 223 -9.42 8.41 -21.66
C ALA A 223 -7.98 7.97 -21.94
N LEU A 224 -6.99 8.86 -21.78
CA LEU A 224 -5.56 8.52 -21.93
C LEU A 224 -5.13 7.43 -20.97
N ALA A 225 -5.61 7.44 -19.75
CA ALA A 225 -5.28 6.47 -18.72
C ALA A 225 -5.64 5.02 -19.09
N ASN A 226 -6.54 4.82 -20.05
CA ASN A 226 -6.96 3.50 -20.54
C ASN A 226 -6.37 3.16 -21.91
N ARG A 227 -5.53 4.02 -22.51
CA ARG A 227 -4.88 3.79 -23.79
C ARG A 227 -3.47 3.26 -23.61
N LEU A 228 -3.30 1.96 -23.40
CA LEU A 228 -1.97 1.37 -23.17
C LEU A 228 -0.97 1.74 -24.28
N ALA A 229 -1.41 1.75 -25.55
CA ALA A 229 -0.56 2.16 -26.68
C ALA A 229 -0.04 3.61 -26.58
N ALA A 230 -0.62 4.47 -25.73
CA ALA A 230 -0.12 5.83 -25.54
C ALA A 230 1.29 5.85 -24.95
N SER A 231 1.66 4.83 -24.16
CA SER A 231 3.01 4.70 -23.58
C SER A 231 4.12 4.74 -24.63
N ARG A 232 3.86 4.21 -25.84
CA ARG A 232 4.83 4.21 -26.95
C ARG A 232 5.24 5.59 -27.45
N ARG A 233 4.48 6.63 -27.12
CA ARG A 233 4.82 8.02 -27.48
C ARG A 233 5.91 8.62 -26.60
N TYR A 234 5.95 8.26 -25.33
CA TYR A 234 6.84 8.89 -24.34
C TYR A 234 7.77 7.90 -23.63
N VAL A 235 7.49 6.61 -23.64
CA VAL A 235 8.43 5.61 -23.09
C VAL A 235 9.39 5.18 -24.17
N THR A 236 10.65 5.56 -24.04
CA THR A 236 11.68 5.35 -25.08
C THR A 236 12.48 4.09 -24.87
N LYS A 237 12.62 3.62 -23.64
CA LYS A 237 13.43 2.43 -23.29
C LYS A 237 12.88 1.72 -22.07
N ARG A 238 13.13 0.40 -22.00
CA ARG A 238 12.96 -0.45 -20.84
C ARG A 238 14.32 -1.05 -20.50
N ILE A 239 14.86 -0.76 -19.33
CA ILE A 239 16.21 -1.18 -18.93
C ILE A 239 16.05 -2.30 -17.90
N PRO A 240 16.53 -3.52 -18.18
CA PRO A 240 16.59 -4.59 -17.19
C PRO A 240 17.48 -4.22 -16.01
N THR A 241 17.07 -4.61 -14.81
CA THR A 241 17.79 -4.37 -13.55
C THR A 241 18.01 -5.66 -12.77
N GLY A 242 18.66 -5.57 -11.63
CA GLY A 242 18.61 -6.61 -10.61
C GLY A 242 17.24 -6.68 -9.92
N PRO A 243 17.05 -7.67 -9.01
CA PRO A 243 15.75 -8.00 -8.46
C PRO A 243 15.12 -6.89 -7.62
N ASN A 244 13.84 -6.60 -7.90
CA ASN A 244 12.97 -5.69 -7.18
C ASN A 244 13.53 -4.27 -7.06
N PRO A 245 13.71 -3.53 -8.19
CA PRO A 245 14.11 -2.13 -8.15
C PRO A 245 13.02 -1.29 -7.48
N ARG A 246 13.39 -0.57 -6.41
CA ARG A 246 12.42 0.20 -5.61
C ARG A 246 12.76 1.68 -5.53
N GLY A 247 14.02 2.03 -5.25
CA GLY A 247 14.46 3.41 -5.12
C GLY A 247 15.31 3.86 -6.29
N LEU A 248 15.19 5.12 -6.70
CA LEU A 248 15.94 5.74 -7.79
C LEU A 248 16.60 7.04 -7.33
N ALA A 249 17.80 7.30 -7.80
CA ALA A 249 18.46 8.60 -7.62
C ALA A 249 19.27 8.98 -8.86
N ALA A 250 19.02 10.15 -9.43
CA ALA A 250 19.86 10.70 -10.49
C ALA A 250 21.12 11.33 -9.88
N SER A 251 22.27 11.15 -10.54
CA SER A 251 23.50 11.87 -10.16
C SER A 251 23.36 13.36 -10.44
N PRO A 252 23.99 14.23 -9.63
CA PRO A 252 23.90 15.68 -9.82
C PRO A 252 24.42 16.17 -11.19
N ASP A 253 25.34 15.43 -11.79
CA ASP A 253 25.88 15.71 -13.13
C ASP A 253 25.03 15.15 -14.27
N GLY A 254 23.92 14.45 -13.95
CA GLY A 254 22.99 13.87 -14.91
C GLY A 254 23.53 12.67 -15.69
N ARG A 255 24.73 12.14 -15.35
CA ARG A 255 25.35 11.05 -16.10
C ARG A 255 24.83 9.67 -15.74
N PHE A 256 24.39 9.49 -14.50
CA PHE A 256 23.98 8.19 -13.98
C PHE A 256 22.63 8.27 -13.25
N VAL A 257 21.90 7.16 -13.28
CA VAL A 257 20.79 6.87 -12.36
C VAL A 257 21.16 5.63 -11.56
N TYR A 258 21.09 5.76 -10.25
CA TYR A 258 21.31 4.68 -9.29
C TYR A 258 19.96 4.01 -8.98
N VAL A 259 19.96 2.69 -8.94
CA VAL A 259 18.76 1.86 -8.75
C VAL A 259 18.96 0.97 -7.53
N ALA A 260 18.16 1.14 -6.49
CA ALA A 260 18.16 0.23 -5.35
C ALA A 260 17.48 -1.10 -5.73
N GLU A 261 18.25 -2.11 -6.04
CA GLU A 261 17.85 -3.47 -6.39
C GLU A 261 17.65 -4.27 -5.07
N ARG A 262 16.53 -3.98 -4.38
CA ARG A 262 16.30 -4.35 -2.97
C ARG A 262 16.47 -5.84 -2.66
N LEU A 263 15.98 -6.71 -3.54
CA LEU A 263 16.06 -8.16 -3.35
C LEU A 263 17.32 -8.79 -3.95
N GLY A 264 18.17 -7.96 -4.58
CA GLY A 264 19.51 -8.30 -5.05
C GLY A 264 20.61 -7.91 -4.07
N ASP A 265 20.31 -7.07 -3.06
CA ASP A 265 21.29 -6.44 -2.17
C ASP A 265 22.39 -5.70 -2.94
N THR A 266 21.98 -5.03 -4.04
CA THR A 266 22.85 -4.30 -4.96
C THR A 266 22.28 -2.91 -5.27
N VAL A 267 23.17 -2.00 -5.72
CA VAL A 267 22.76 -0.77 -6.39
C VAL A 267 23.18 -0.85 -7.85
N GLY A 268 22.18 -0.92 -8.75
CA GLY A 268 22.41 -0.85 -10.18
C GLY A 268 22.82 0.57 -10.61
N VAL A 269 23.70 0.69 -11.58
CA VAL A 269 24.12 1.97 -12.17
C VAL A 269 23.71 1.99 -13.63
N ILE A 270 22.82 2.90 -13.99
CA ILE A 270 22.37 3.15 -15.36
C ILE A 270 23.14 4.36 -15.92
N ASP A 271 23.76 4.18 -17.07
CA ASP A 271 24.34 5.28 -17.85
C ASP A 271 23.21 5.99 -18.62
N VAL A 272 23.01 7.27 -18.35
CA VAL A 272 21.90 8.06 -18.92
C VAL A 272 22.05 8.29 -20.42
N LEU A 273 23.28 8.39 -20.94
CA LEU A 273 23.51 8.57 -22.36
C LEU A 273 23.28 7.29 -23.17
N ARG A 274 23.71 6.14 -22.60
CA ARG A 274 23.57 4.83 -23.26
C ARG A 274 22.20 4.19 -23.03
N LEU A 275 21.50 4.62 -22.00
CA LEU A 275 20.26 4.03 -21.49
C LEU A 275 20.44 2.52 -21.21
N GLU A 276 21.49 2.17 -20.50
CA GLU A 276 21.86 0.80 -20.16
C GLU A 276 22.39 0.71 -18.72
N ARG A 277 22.12 -0.42 -18.07
CA ARG A 277 22.73 -0.77 -16.78
C ARG A 277 24.18 -1.18 -17.03
N VAL A 278 25.12 -0.35 -16.58
CA VAL A 278 26.56 -0.52 -16.86
C VAL A 278 27.33 -1.14 -15.70
N ALA A 279 26.80 -1.09 -14.48
CA ALA A 279 27.46 -1.63 -13.29
C ALA A 279 26.43 -2.05 -12.22
N GLY A 280 26.91 -2.81 -11.24
CA GLY A 280 26.22 -3.12 -10.00
C GLY A 280 27.18 -2.97 -8.82
N ILE A 281 26.74 -2.26 -7.78
CA ILE A 281 27.49 -2.09 -6.54
C ILE A 281 26.94 -3.09 -5.53
N ASP A 282 27.76 -4.04 -5.10
CA ASP A 282 27.38 -5.01 -4.09
C ASP A 282 27.33 -4.34 -2.70
N LEU A 283 26.20 -4.48 -2.02
CA LEU A 283 26.00 -3.95 -0.66
C LEU A 283 26.39 -4.94 0.44
N GLY A 284 26.93 -6.12 0.08
CA GLY A 284 27.39 -7.10 1.04
C GLY A 284 26.26 -7.92 1.68
N GLY A 285 25.18 -8.17 0.94
CA GLY A 285 24.07 -9.01 1.37
C GLY A 285 24.49 -10.48 1.62
N PRO A 286 23.58 -11.33 2.14
CA PRO A 286 23.88 -12.71 2.45
C PRO A 286 24.29 -13.48 1.18
N ARG A 287 25.42 -14.21 1.25
CA ARG A 287 25.96 -14.99 0.12
C ARG A 287 25.01 -16.12 -0.32
N HIS A 288 24.22 -16.65 0.61
CA HIS A 288 23.23 -17.69 0.32
C HIS A 288 21.82 -17.13 0.52
N VAL A 289 21.00 -17.28 -0.51
CA VAL A 289 19.59 -16.91 -0.45
C VAL A 289 18.85 -17.91 0.44
N THR A 290 18.37 -17.46 1.58
CA THR A 290 17.56 -18.28 2.49
C THR A 290 16.21 -18.61 1.85
N LEU A 291 15.55 -19.66 2.36
CA LEU A 291 14.21 -20.04 1.91
C LEU A 291 13.22 -18.87 2.03
N VAL A 292 13.25 -18.14 3.16
CA VAL A 292 12.41 -16.95 3.39
C VAL A 292 12.73 -15.85 2.37
N ARG A 293 14.01 -15.57 2.09
CA ARG A 293 14.41 -14.55 1.11
C ARG A 293 13.99 -14.94 -0.31
N ARG A 294 14.06 -16.23 -0.66
CA ARG A 294 13.53 -16.75 -1.93
C ARG A 294 12.02 -16.51 -2.01
N GLY A 295 11.29 -16.82 -0.94
CA GLY A 295 9.84 -16.57 -0.86
C GLY A 295 9.49 -15.09 -0.99
N GLU A 296 10.28 -14.19 -0.40
CA GLU A 296 10.13 -12.75 -0.56
C GLU A 296 10.31 -12.30 -2.03
N ARG A 297 11.27 -12.90 -2.75
CA ARG A 297 11.44 -12.68 -4.20
C ARG A 297 10.22 -13.14 -4.99
N VAL A 298 9.70 -14.33 -4.71
CA VAL A 298 8.49 -14.86 -5.34
C VAL A 298 7.29 -13.94 -5.08
N PHE A 299 7.12 -13.51 -3.84
CA PHE A 299 6.02 -12.61 -3.44
C PHE A 299 6.03 -11.26 -4.16
N ASN A 300 7.21 -10.69 -4.39
CA ASN A 300 7.39 -9.39 -5.05
C ASN A 300 7.55 -9.50 -6.56
N SER A 301 7.45 -10.69 -7.15
CA SER A 301 7.60 -10.91 -8.59
C SER A 301 6.25 -11.08 -9.28
N ALA A 302 6.05 -10.38 -10.38
CA ALA A 302 4.88 -10.53 -11.24
C ALA A 302 5.01 -11.69 -12.26
N GLN A 303 6.11 -12.43 -12.24
CA GLN A 303 6.35 -13.55 -13.19
C GLN A 303 5.28 -14.64 -13.11
N ALA A 304 4.65 -14.81 -11.96
CA ALA A 304 3.58 -15.78 -11.73
C ALA A 304 2.19 -15.27 -12.14
N THR A 305 2.07 -14.15 -12.82
CA THR A 305 0.79 -13.62 -13.29
C THR A 305 0.76 -13.54 -14.82
N LEU A 306 -0.42 -13.69 -15.39
CA LEU A 306 -0.60 -13.56 -16.85
C LEU A 306 -0.09 -12.18 -17.30
N GLN A 307 0.81 -12.20 -18.28
CA GLN A 307 1.45 -11.00 -18.83
C GLN A 307 2.18 -10.12 -17.80
N ARG A 308 2.43 -10.64 -16.60
CA ARG A 308 3.12 -9.91 -15.52
C ARG A 308 2.39 -8.64 -15.04
N GLN A 309 1.05 -8.67 -14.99
CA GLN A 309 0.23 -7.51 -14.68
C GLN A 309 0.38 -7.01 -13.24
N PHE A 310 0.59 -7.92 -12.29
CA PHE A 310 0.69 -7.61 -10.85
C PHE A 310 1.48 -8.71 -10.11
N SER A 311 1.99 -8.37 -8.95
CA SER A 311 2.58 -9.31 -7.98
C SER A 311 1.65 -9.53 -6.78
N CYS A 312 2.03 -10.39 -5.83
CA CYS A 312 1.30 -10.48 -4.55
C CYS A 312 1.33 -9.13 -3.80
N ARG A 313 2.46 -8.40 -3.92
CA ARG A 313 2.61 -7.07 -3.34
C ARG A 313 1.64 -6.04 -3.88
N SER A 314 1.19 -6.14 -5.11
CA SER A 314 0.25 -5.18 -5.71
C SER A 314 -1.09 -5.10 -4.96
N CYS A 315 -1.51 -6.21 -4.28
CA CYS A 315 -2.67 -6.26 -3.41
C CYS A 315 -2.29 -6.25 -1.92
N HIS A 316 -1.05 -6.69 -1.59
CA HIS A 316 -0.55 -6.77 -0.22
C HIS A 316 0.71 -5.89 -0.03
N PRO A 317 0.59 -4.55 -0.16
CA PRO A 317 1.74 -3.64 -0.01
C PRO A 317 2.32 -3.76 1.40
N GLU A 318 3.66 -3.86 1.48
CA GLU A 318 4.39 -4.10 2.74
C GLU A 318 3.84 -5.32 3.51
N ASN A 319 3.37 -6.35 2.78
CA ASN A 319 2.78 -7.59 3.31
C ASN A 319 1.48 -7.37 4.11
N HIS A 320 0.83 -6.24 3.90
CA HIS A 320 -0.38 -5.86 4.61
C HIS A 320 -1.60 -5.88 3.66
N ALA A 321 -2.77 -5.46 4.14
CA ALA A 321 -3.94 -5.19 3.32
C ALA A 321 -3.79 -3.83 2.61
N ASP A 322 -4.28 -3.74 1.40
CA ASP A 322 -4.36 -2.49 0.65
C ASP A 322 -5.65 -1.68 0.97
N GLY A 323 -6.63 -2.33 1.63
CA GLY A 323 -7.92 -1.74 1.99
C GLY A 323 -8.88 -1.62 0.81
N LEU A 324 -8.66 -2.40 -0.25
CA LEU A 324 -9.57 -2.50 -1.38
C LEU A 324 -10.39 -3.80 -1.31
N GLN A 325 -11.56 -3.74 -1.90
CA GLN A 325 -12.45 -4.88 -2.07
C GLN A 325 -12.23 -5.49 -3.46
N TYR A 326 -12.38 -6.81 -3.56
CA TYR A 326 -12.12 -7.56 -4.77
C TYR A 326 -13.23 -8.55 -5.10
N ASP A 327 -13.50 -8.68 -6.39
CA ASP A 327 -14.38 -9.70 -6.96
C ASP A 327 -13.52 -10.86 -7.49
N PHE A 328 -13.21 -11.82 -6.61
CA PHE A 328 -12.30 -12.92 -6.93
C PHE A 328 -12.97 -14.21 -7.39
N GLU A 329 -14.24 -14.37 -7.09
CA GLU A 329 -14.92 -15.64 -7.40
C GLU A 329 -15.56 -15.60 -8.81
N PRO A 330 -15.54 -16.71 -9.54
CA PRO A 330 -16.10 -16.78 -10.89
C PRO A 330 -17.62 -17.02 -10.89
N ASP A 331 -18.38 -16.25 -10.14
CA ASP A 331 -19.80 -16.47 -9.84
C ASP A 331 -20.72 -15.34 -10.30
N GLY A 332 -20.18 -14.37 -10.99
CA GLY A 332 -20.89 -13.22 -11.53
C GLY A 332 -20.38 -11.89 -11.00
N LEU A 333 -20.60 -10.82 -11.75
CA LEU A 333 -20.15 -9.48 -11.40
C LEU A 333 -20.83 -9.01 -10.11
N GLY A 334 -20.02 -8.53 -9.17
CA GLY A 334 -20.51 -7.94 -7.92
C GLY A 334 -21.01 -8.93 -6.88
N ARG A 335 -20.71 -10.22 -7.04
CA ARG A 335 -21.06 -11.27 -6.06
C ARG A 335 -19.85 -11.65 -5.22
N ASN A 336 -20.11 -12.02 -3.96
CA ASN A 336 -19.07 -12.45 -3.01
C ASN A 336 -17.83 -11.51 -3.00
N ILE A 337 -18.08 -10.22 -3.03
CA ILE A 337 -17.02 -9.20 -2.91
C ILE A 337 -16.36 -9.34 -1.54
N VAL A 338 -15.03 -9.34 -1.52
CA VAL A 338 -14.26 -9.52 -0.29
C VAL A 338 -13.25 -8.39 -0.07
N ASP A 339 -13.13 -7.97 1.17
CA ASP A 339 -12.03 -7.12 1.63
C ASP A 339 -10.72 -7.89 1.67
N ASN A 340 -9.64 -7.22 1.29
CA ASN A 340 -8.31 -7.81 1.26
C ASN A 340 -7.72 -7.91 2.68
N ARG A 341 -7.43 -9.13 3.14
CA ARG A 341 -6.91 -9.38 4.51
C ARG A 341 -5.40 -9.13 4.61
N THR A 342 -4.97 -8.66 5.76
CA THR A 342 -3.54 -8.56 6.08
C THR A 342 -2.85 -9.92 6.07
N LEU A 343 -1.58 -9.95 5.64
CA LEU A 343 -0.72 -11.13 5.74
C LEU A 343 0.17 -11.11 7.00
N LEU A 344 0.17 -10.00 7.73
CA LEU A 344 0.96 -9.85 8.94
C LEU A 344 0.35 -10.69 10.06
N GLY A 345 1.15 -11.54 10.69
CA GLY A 345 0.72 -12.40 11.78
C GLY A 345 -0.21 -13.54 11.37
N LEU A 346 -0.25 -13.92 10.09
CA LEU A 346 -1.18 -14.97 9.61
C LEU A 346 -0.83 -16.39 10.06
N ARG A 347 0.35 -16.60 10.66
CA ARG A 347 0.77 -17.91 11.16
C ARG A 347 -0.20 -18.45 12.21
N GLY A 348 -0.77 -19.61 11.95
CA GLY A 348 -1.72 -20.26 12.87
C GLY A 348 -3.17 -19.77 12.76
N THR A 349 -3.49 -18.82 11.86
CA THR A 349 -4.84 -18.26 11.69
C THR A 349 -5.69 -19.00 10.64
N GLY A 350 -5.19 -20.09 10.05
CA GLY A 350 -6.02 -20.89 9.13
C GLY A 350 -7.27 -21.45 9.81
N PRO A 351 -8.37 -21.67 9.06
CA PRO A 351 -8.42 -21.64 7.61
C PRO A 351 -8.38 -20.22 7.01
N PHE A 352 -7.99 -20.12 5.74
CA PHE A 352 -7.79 -18.85 5.06
C PHE A 352 -8.98 -18.49 4.16
N LYS A 353 -9.05 -17.21 3.74
CA LYS A 353 -10.17 -16.51 3.12
C LYS A 353 -11.31 -16.26 4.10
N TRP A 354 -12.18 -15.33 3.77
CA TRP A 354 -13.41 -15.08 4.53
C TRP A 354 -14.37 -16.27 4.54
N SER A 355 -14.34 -17.09 3.49
CA SER A 355 -15.13 -18.34 3.41
C SER A 355 -14.51 -19.51 4.20
N GLY A 356 -13.32 -19.39 4.76
CA GLY A 356 -12.63 -20.48 5.47
C GLY A 356 -12.30 -21.71 4.60
N ARG A 357 -12.31 -21.58 3.27
CA ARG A 357 -12.21 -22.74 2.35
C ARG A 357 -10.79 -23.33 2.27
N ASN A 358 -9.75 -22.55 2.53
CA ASN A 358 -8.37 -22.97 2.35
C ASN A 358 -7.72 -23.31 3.69
N THR A 359 -7.52 -24.59 3.96
CA THR A 359 -7.03 -25.10 5.25
C THR A 359 -5.53 -24.89 5.46
N SER A 360 -4.79 -24.54 4.42
CA SER A 360 -3.33 -24.29 4.50
C SER A 360 -2.88 -23.20 3.52
N LEU A 361 -1.71 -22.62 3.77
CA LEU A 361 -1.07 -21.69 2.83
C LEU A 361 -0.69 -22.38 1.51
N TYR A 362 -0.36 -23.66 1.54
CA TYR A 362 -0.12 -24.44 0.31
C TYR A 362 -1.38 -24.51 -0.57
N MET A 363 -2.55 -24.68 0.05
CA MET A 363 -3.81 -24.65 -0.67
C MET A 363 -4.15 -23.23 -1.13
N GLN A 364 -3.89 -22.21 -0.30
CA GLN A 364 -4.15 -20.81 -0.61
C GLN A 364 -3.32 -20.31 -1.79
N CYS A 365 -2.02 -20.62 -1.85
CA CYS A 365 -1.08 -20.18 -2.88
C CYS A 365 -0.87 -21.23 -4.00
N GLY A 366 -1.55 -22.38 -3.94
CA GLY A 366 -1.35 -23.51 -4.83
C GLY A 366 -2.07 -23.38 -6.18
N ILE A 367 -2.42 -24.54 -6.76
CA ILE A 367 -2.97 -24.66 -8.11
C ILE A 367 -4.21 -23.80 -8.35
N ARG A 368 -5.11 -23.72 -7.37
CA ARG A 368 -6.34 -22.90 -7.51
C ARG A 368 -6.00 -21.42 -7.65
N PHE A 369 -5.10 -20.90 -6.82
CA PHE A 369 -4.61 -19.52 -6.91
C PHE A 369 -4.01 -19.24 -8.29
N ALA A 370 -3.10 -20.10 -8.75
CA ALA A 370 -2.43 -19.94 -10.04
C ALA A 370 -3.43 -19.95 -11.21
N ARG A 371 -4.37 -20.89 -11.22
CA ARG A 371 -5.30 -21.05 -12.34
C ARG A 371 -6.45 -20.03 -12.36
N PHE A 372 -6.95 -19.63 -11.20
CA PHE A 372 -8.13 -18.78 -11.15
C PHE A 372 -7.80 -17.29 -10.94
N LEU A 373 -6.81 -16.96 -10.13
CA LEU A 373 -6.45 -15.57 -9.87
C LEU A 373 -5.36 -15.06 -10.82
N THR A 374 -4.25 -15.78 -10.91
CA THR A 374 -3.10 -15.29 -11.70
C THR A 374 -3.12 -15.73 -13.17
N ARG A 375 -3.98 -16.67 -13.54
CA ARG A 375 -4.14 -17.22 -14.89
C ARG A 375 -2.81 -17.73 -15.50
N SER A 376 -2.00 -18.37 -14.66
CA SER A 376 -0.68 -18.87 -15.00
C SER A 376 -0.51 -20.34 -14.61
N GLN A 377 0.70 -20.85 -14.77
CA GLN A 377 1.07 -22.16 -14.25
C GLN A 377 1.28 -22.08 -12.72
N PRO A 378 1.00 -23.16 -11.99
CA PRO A 378 1.34 -23.25 -10.57
C PRO A 378 2.82 -22.97 -10.33
N PHE A 379 3.14 -22.43 -9.17
CA PHE A 379 4.53 -22.30 -8.75
C PHE A 379 5.24 -23.65 -8.74
N PRO A 380 6.51 -23.73 -9.15
CA PRO A 380 7.36 -24.86 -8.81
C PRO A 380 7.35 -25.14 -7.30
N ASP A 381 7.46 -26.38 -6.90
CA ASP A 381 7.37 -26.79 -5.47
C ASP A 381 8.34 -26.01 -4.58
N ASP A 382 9.56 -25.78 -5.03
CA ASP A 382 10.56 -25.00 -4.31
C ASP A 382 10.11 -23.53 -4.09
N ASP A 383 9.48 -22.92 -5.07
CA ASP A 383 8.98 -21.53 -4.97
C ASP A 383 7.74 -21.46 -4.10
N LEU A 384 6.85 -22.46 -4.19
CA LEU A 384 5.69 -22.55 -3.29
C LEU A 384 6.12 -22.75 -1.85
N ASN A 385 7.09 -23.65 -1.59
CA ASN A 385 7.67 -23.86 -0.25
C ASN A 385 8.31 -22.57 0.28
N ALA A 386 9.06 -21.87 -0.55
CA ALA A 386 9.69 -20.61 -0.20
C ALA A 386 8.66 -19.52 0.11
N LEU A 387 7.61 -19.39 -0.74
CA LEU A 387 6.53 -18.44 -0.52
C LEU A 387 5.79 -18.71 0.80
N VAL A 388 5.45 -19.95 1.09
CA VAL A 388 4.80 -20.36 2.35
C VAL A 388 5.70 -20.06 3.55
N ALA A 389 7.02 -20.31 3.44
CA ALA A 389 7.98 -19.99 4.50
C ALA A 389 8.04 -18.46 4.73
N PHE A 390 8.08 -17.66 3.69
CA PHE A 390 8.05 -16.19 3.78
C PHE A 390 6.76 -15.71 4.44
N LEU A 391 5.60 -16.11 3.95
CA LEU A 391 4.30 -15.72 4.51
C LEU A 391 4.17 -16.11 5.99
N SER A 392 4.67 -17.28 6.36
CA SER A 392 4.65 -17.77 7.74
C SER A 392 5.62 -17.03 8.68
N SER A 393 6.58 -16.28 8.14
CA SER A 393 7.55 -15.49 8.90
C SER A 393 7.10 -14.03 9.13
N LEU A 394 5.97 -13.62 8.57
CA LEU A 394 5.50 -12.24 8.65
C LEU A 394 4.91 -11.93 10.02
N GLU A 395 5.58 -11.06 10.76
CA GLU A 395 5.13 -10.59 12.06
C GLU A 395 4.51 -9.19 11.95
N PRO A 396 3.45 -8.90 12.72
CA PRO A 396 2.88 -7.57 12.77
C PRO A 396 3.86 -6.58 13.43
N PRO A 397 3.89 -5.32 12.99
CA PRO A 397 4.69 -4.30 13.65
C PRO A 397 4.18 -4.07 15.08
N ARG A 398 5.04 -3.46 15.90
CA ARG A 398 4.65 -3.08 17.25
C ARG A 398 3.42 -2.17 17.24
N ASN A 399 2.43 -2.50 18.06
CA ASN A 399 1.23 -1.70 18.18
C ASN A 399 1.53 -0.36 18.88
N ARG A 400 1.29 0.77 18.19
CA ARG A 400 1.55 2.12 18.70
C ARG A 400 0.66 2.53 19.88
N TYR A 401 -0.51 1.92 20.01
CA TYR A 401 -1.48 2.21 21.07
C TYR A 401 -1.21 1.41 22.35
N ARG A 402 -0.26 0.46 22.33
CA ARG A 402 0.16 -0.27 23.52
C ARG A 402 1.45 0.31 24.09
N PRO A 403 1.43 0.89 25.29
CA PRO A 403 2.62 1.43 25.95
C PRO A 403 3.70 0.36 26.14
N SER A 404 4.97 0.78 26.07
CA SER A 404 6.11 -0.07 26.47
C SER A 404 6.02 -0.28 27.98
N GLY A 405 5.68 -1.50 28.43
CA GLY A 405 5.54 -1.82 29.86
C GLY A 405 4.20 -2.42 30.26
N GLY A 406 3.25 -2.58 29.32
CA GLY A 406 2.09 -3.46 29.50
C GLY A 406 0.89 -2.89 30.26
N ALA A 407 0.98 -1.75 30.93
CA ALA A 407 -0.17 -1.11 31.56
C ALA A 407 -0.90 -0.29 30.49
N GLY A 408 -2.04 -0.80 29.97
CA GLY A 408 -2.92 -0.04 29.08
C GLY A 408 -3.49 1.19 29.76
N THR A 409 -4.07 2.11 28.95
CA THR A 409 -4.84 3.25 29.49
C THR A 409 -6.05 2.76 30.30
N GLU A 410 -6.64 3.63 31.08
CA GLU A 410 -7.86 3.29 31.84
C GLU A 410 -9.03 2.94 30.89
N GLY A 411 -9.12 3.57 29.71
CA GLY A 411 -10.06 3.20 28.67
C GLY A 411 -9.82 1.77 28.16
N GLN A 412 -8.57 1.41 27.88
CA GLN A 412 -8.21 0.06 27.46
C GLN A 412 -8.54 -1.01 28.51
N LYS A 413 -8.35 -0.71 29.79
CA LYS A 413 -8.71 -1.64 30.89
C LYS A 413 -10.22 -1.88 30.94
N ARG A 414 -11.03 -0.80 30.94
CA ARG A 414 -12.49 -0.93 30.89
C ARG A 414 -12.97 -1.60 29.61
N GLY A 415 -12.34 -1.30 28.47
CA GLY A 415 -12.64 -1.94 27.20
C GLY A 415 -12.36 -3.44 27.21
N ARG A 416 -11.29 -3.86 27.89
CA ARG A 416 -10.98 -5.27 28.11
C ARG A 416 -12.07 -5.95 28.95
N GLU A 417 -12.51 -5.32 30.05
CA GLU A 417 -13.61 -5.85 30.87
C GLU A 417 -14.89 -6.02 30.06
N ILE A 418 -15.21 -5.08 29.15
CA ILE A 418 -16.34 -5.18 28.23
C ILE A 418 -16.15 -6.34 27.25
N PHE A 419 -14.98 -6.51 26.68
CA PHE A 419 -14.67 -7.59 25.73
C PHE A 419 -14.76 -8.98 26.38
N GLU A 420 -14.36 -9.12 27.65
CA GLU A 420 -14.32 -10.38 28.40
C GLU A 420 -15.62 -10.68 29.16
N ARG A 421 -16.59 -9.78 29.21
CA ARG A 421 -17.80 -9.90 30.03
C ARG A 421 -18.73 -11.03 29.60
N ALA A 422 -19.42 -11.59 30.57
CA ALA A 422 -20.48 -12.59 30.37
C ALA A 422 -21.89 -12.07 30.76
N VAL A 423 -21.97 -10.82 31.24
CA VAL A 423 -23.23 -10.17 31.63
C VAL A 423 -23.28 -8.73 31.10
N THR A 424 -24.47 -8.25 30.82
CA THR A 424 -24.72 -6.86 30.43
C THR A 424 -24.54 -5.91 31.61
N ARG A 425 -24.57 -4.60 31.38
CA ARG A 425 -24.44 -3.59 32.45
C ARG A 425 -25.58 -3.64 33.50
N ASP A 426 -26.74 -4.09 33.08
CA ASP A 426 -27.92 -4.30 33.96
C ASP A 426 -27.95 -5.72 34.58
N GLY A 427 -26.87 -6.49 34.45
CA GLY A 427 -26.70 -7.81 35.09
C GLY A 427 -27.36 -8.98 34.38
N LYS A 428 -27.88 -8.82 33.17
CA LYS A 428 -28.47 -9.91 32.39
C LYS A 428 -27.39 -10.80 31.77
N PRO A 429 -27.55 -12.12 31.77
CA PRO A 429 -26.59 -13.02 31.09
C PRO A 429 -26.52 -12.74 29.59
N ILE A 430 -25.30 -12.68 29.05
CA ILE A 430 -25.04 -12.66 27.61
C ILE A 430 -24.95 -14.11 27.14
N ALA A 431 -25.72 -14.47 26.12
CA ALA A 431 -25.64 -15.80 25.51
C ALA A 431 -24.21 -16.07 25.00
N GLU A 432 -23.74 -17.29 25.14
CA GLU A 432 -22.35 -17.65 24.86
C GLU A 432 -21.91 -17.29 23.45
N ASN A 433 -22.76 -17.54 22.46
CA ASN A 433 -22.53 -17.20 21.05
C ASN A 433 -22.53 -15.70 20.76
N ASN A 434 -22.93 -14.84 21.70
CA ASN A 434 -22.92 -13.38 21.57
C ASN A 434 -21.83 -12.70 22.43
N ARG A 435 -20.93 -13.47 23.05
CA ARG A 435 -19.78 -12.94 23.78
C ARG A 435 -18.61 -12.75 22.84
N CYS A 436 -17.92 -11.62 22.91
CA CYS A 436 -16.77 -11.34 22.06
C CYS A 436 -15.68 -12.43 22.20
N LEU A 437 -15.40 -12.86 23.44
CA LEU A 437 -14.34 -13.82 23.74
C LEU A 437 -14.63 -15.23 23.24
N THR A 438 -15.89 -15.58 22.95
CA THR A 438 -16.25 -16.90 22.41
C THR A 438 -15.71 -17.09 20.99
N CYS A 439 -15.93 -16.09 20.12
CA CYS A 439 -15.45 -16.11 18.74
C CYS A 439 -14.01 -15.59 18.61
N HIS A 440 -13.58 -14.72 19.54
CA HIS A 440 -12.26 -14.13 19.52
C HIS A 440 -11.40 -14.51 20.75
N PRO A 441 -11.14 -15.83 21.00
CA PRO A 441 -10.27 -16.26 22.08
C PRO A 441 -8.79 -15.93 21.82
N GLY A 442 -8.05 -15.55 22.88
CA GLY A 442 -6.60 -15.37 22.77
C GLY A 442 -5.85 -16.70 22.54
N PRO A 443 -4.60 -16.68 22.09
CA PRO A 443 -3.79 -15.49 21.83
C PRO A 443 -3.97 -14.88 20.44
N LEU A 444 -4.62 -15.59 19.50
CA LEU A 444 -4.83 -15.11 18.11
C LEU A 444 -6.08 -14.23 17.97
N TYR A 445 -6.94 -14.22 18.99
CA TYR A 445 -8.24 -13.57 18.94
C TYR A 445 -9.09 -14.03 17.74
N SER A 446 -9.10 -15.34 17.51
CA SER A 446 -9.88 -16.04 16.50
C SER A 446 -10.06 -17.50 16.93
N ASP A 447 -11.28 -18.00 16.87
CA ASP A 447 -11.59 -19.43 17.05
C ASP A 447 -11.44 -20.23 15.75
N ARG A 448 -11.21 -19.55 14.61
CA ARG A 448 -11.03 -20.16 13.27
C ARG A 448 -12.25 -20.95 12.79
N ILE A 449 -13.42 -20.48 13.17
CA ILE A 449 -14.71 -21.05 12.81
C ILE A 449 -15.53 -19.97 12.08
N LYS A 450 -16.47 -20.39 11.29
CA LYS A 450 -17.40 -19.48 10.59
C LYS A 450 -18.58 -19.15 11.50
N HIS A 451 -18.88 -17.85 11.61
CA HIS A 451 -20.04 -17.35 12.32
C HIS A 451 -20.89 -16.46 11.42
N ASP A 452 -22.22 -16.61 11.58
CA ASP A 452 -23.17 -15.65 11.04
C ASP A 452 -23.41 -14.56 12.09
N VAL A 453 -22.86 -13.39 11.82
CA VAL A 453 -23.02 -12.17 12.65
C VAL A 453 -23.88 -11.12 11.94
N ALA A 454 -24.77 -11.58 11.05
CA ALA A 454 -25.61 -10.76 10.18
C ALA A 454 -24.82 -9.75 9.33
N SER A 455 -23.55 -10.05 9.02
CA SER A 455 -22.71 -9.18 8.21
C SER A 455 -22.79 -9.44 6.70
N ALA A 456 -23.57 -10.43 6.26
CA ALA A 456 -23.75 -10.72 4.85
C ALA A 456 -24.38 -9.54 4.09
N SER A 457 -23.95 -9.36 2.84
CA SER A 457 -24.43 -8.32 1.93
C SER A 457 -25.23 -8.93 0.78
N GLN A 458 -26.01 -8.11 0.08
CA GLN A 458 -26.72 -8.55 -1.11
C GLN A 458 -25.71 -9.02 -2.17
N GLY A 459 -25.78 -10.27 -2.56
CA GLY A 459 -24.84 -10.89 -3.52
C GLY A 459 -23.93 -11.93 -2.88
N ASP A 460 -23.87 -12.01 -1.56
CA ASP A 460 -23.14 -13.08 -0.88
C ASP A 460 -23.88 -14.42 -1.01
N SER A 461 -23.12 -15.47 -1.26
CA SER A 461 -23.63 -16.84 -1.33
C SER A 461 -23.69 -17.54 0.02
N GLU A 462 -23.03 -16.96 1.03
CA GLU A 462 -22.92 -17.49 2.40
C GLU A 462 -23.24 -16.37 3.41
N ALA A 463 -23.86 -16.73 4.53
CA ALA A 463 -24.14 -15.78 5.62
C ALA A 463 -23.05 -15.79 6.70
N ALA A 464 -22.30 -16.89 6.81
CA ALA A 464 -21.30 -17.11 7.84
C ALA A 464 -19.88 -16.98 7.27
N PHE A 465 -19.01 -16.25 7.98
CA PHE A 465 -17.64 -15.96 7.58
C PHE A 465 -16.64 -16.40 8.66
N ASP A 466 -15.42 -16.75 8.21
CA ASP A 466 -14.31 -17.12 9.08
C ASP A 466 -13.92 -15.97 10.02
N THR A 467 -13.79 -16.25 11.31
CA THR A 467 -13.44 -15.27 12.34
C THR A 467 -12.02 -14.71 12.11
N PRO A 468 -11.89 -13.42 11.77
CA PRO A 468 -10.56 -12.83 11.57
C PRO A 468 -9.82 -12.66 12.89
N GLN A 469 -8.48 -12.70 12.84
CA GLN A 469 -7.65 -12.27 13.97
C GLN A 469 -7.84 -10.78 14.27
N LEU A 470 -7.75 -10.36 15.53
CA LEU A 470 -7.91 -8.97 15.94
C LEU A 470 -6.57 -8.24 16.21
N ALA A 471 -5.47 -8.73 15.62
CA ALA A 471 -4.16 -8.08 15.78
C ALA A 471 -4.06 -6.80 14.93
N ASN A 472 -3.64 -5.68 15.55
CA ASN A 472 -3.38 -4.41 14.88
C ASN A 472 -4.53 -3.90 13.99
N LEU A 473 -5.75 -3.98 14.46
CA LEU A 473 -6.96 -3.59 13.70
C LEU A 473 -6.90 -2.17 13.13
N THR A 474 -6.23 -1.24 13.82
CA THR A 474 -6.09 0.15 13.33
C THR A 474 -5.34 0.28 12.01
N MET A 475 -4.62 -0.75 11.60
CA MET A 475 -3.88 -0.78 10.34
C MET A 475 -4.70 -1.38 9.19
N SER A 476 -5.84 -2.02 9.47
CA SER A 476 -6.61 -2.82 8.50
C SER A 476 -8.03 -2.31 8.20
N PRO A 477 -8.35 -1.01 8.27
CA PRO A 477 -9.62 -0.57 7.74
C PRO A 477 -9.66 -0.76 6.21
N PRO A 478 -10.83 -1.04 5.63
CA PRO A 478 -12.14 -1.18 6.26
C PRO A 478 -12.33 -2.53 6.95
N TYR A 479 -13.49 -2.75 7.59
CA TYR A 479 -13.79 -3.92 8.39
C TYR A 479 -15.00 -4.70 7.84
N LEU A 480 -15.23 -5.89 8.38
CA LEU A 480 -16.14 -6.92 7.89
C LEU A 480 -15.62 -7.56 6.60
N HIS A 481 -16.25 -8.67 6.17
CA HIS A 481 -15.74 -9.47 5.04
C HIS A 481 -15.73 -8.72 3.71
N ASP A 482 -16.60 -7.76 3.52
CA ASP A 482 -16.76 -6.94 2.31
C ASP A 482 -16.26 -5.50 2.47
N GLY A 483 -15.68 -5.17 3.63
CA GLY A 483 -15.14 -3.84 3.91
C GLY A 483 -16.19 -2.73 4.06
N LYS A 484 -17.46 -3.07 4.32
CA LYS A 484 -18.53 -2.07 4.43
C LYS A 484 -18.42 -1.18 5.66
N ALA A 485 -17.87 -1.67 6.76
CA ALA A 485 -17.60 -0.87 7.95
C ALA A 485 -16.25 -0.15 7.81
N ARG A 486 -16.25 1.16 7.81
CA ARG A 486 -15.05 2.00 7.59
C ARG A 486 -14.31 2.27 8.90
N THR A 487 -15.03 2.23 9.99
CA THR A 487 -14.51 2.38 11.36
C THR A 487 -14.96 1.21 12.22
N LEU A 488 -14.25 0.96 13.31
CA LEU A 488 -14.67 -0.06 14.28
C LEU A 488 -16.05 0.26 14.88
N GLU A 489 -16.36 1.55 15.07
CA GLU A 489 -17.66 1.99 15.60
C GLU A 489 -18.81 1.57 14.69
N GLU A 490 -18.66 1.68 13.37
CA GLU A 490 -19.69 1.32 12.40
C GLU A 490 -20.07 -0.16 12.42
N ILE A 491 -19.18 -1.06 12.87
CA ILE A 491 -19.49 -2.48 13.02
C ILE A 491 -20.77 -2.65 13.88
N TRP A 492 -20.86 -1.91 14.98
CA TRP A 492 -22.00 -2.02 15.92
C TRP A 492 -23.10 -1.00 15.65
N THR A 493 -22.75 0.23 15.29
CA THR A 493 -23.75 1.31 15.13
C THR A 493 -24.54 1.22 13.81
N LEU A 494 -23.97 0.63 12.75
CA LEU A 494 -24.59 0.55 11.44
C LEU A 494 -24.89 -0.89 11.00
N TYR A 495 -24.00 -1.85 11.33
CA TYR A 495 -24.03 -3.19 10.73
C TYR A 495 -24.38 -4.30 11.73
N SER A 496 -24.53 -4.00 13.02
CA SER A 496 -24.98 -4.93 14.04
C SER A 496 -25.91 -4.24 15.07
N PRO A 497 -26.97 -3.56 14.64
CA PRO A 497 -27.84 -2.80 15.55
C PRO A 497 -28.63 -3.68 16.52
N GLU A 498 -28.75 -4.97 16.26
CA GLU A 498 -29.51 -5.96 17.05
C GLU A 498 -28.59 -6.87 17.89
N ASP A 499 -27.37 -6.44 18.22
CA ASP A 499 -26.39 -7.21 18.98
C ASP A 499 -25.99 -8.55 18.34
N THR A 500 -26.06 -8.66 17.01
CA THR A 500 -25.72 -9.89 16.27
C THR A 500 -24.22 -10.13 16.21
N HIS A 501 -23.40 -9.08 16.37
CA HIS A 501 -21.93 -9.15 16.45
C HIS A 501 -21.44 -8.75 17.85
N GLY A 502 -21.84 -9.52 18.85
CA GLY A 502 -21.58 -9.22 20.26
C GLY A 502 -22.56 -8.18 20.84
N VAL A 503 -22.83 -8.29 22.12
CA VAL A 503 -23.79 -7.41 22.81
C VAL A 503 -23.13 -6.07 23.14
N THR A 504 -23.62 -4.99 22.55
CA THR A 504 -23.10 -3.63 22.73
C THR A 504 -24.19 -2.58 22.95
N ASN A 505 -25.47 -2.89 22.71
CA ASN A 505 -26.59 -1.95 22.84
C ASN A 505 -26.85 -1.46 24.28
N ASP A 506 -26.37 -2.21 25.29
CA ASP A 506 -26.39 -1.78 26.68
C ASP A 506 -25.24 -0.82 27.04
N LEU A 507 -24.28 -0.62 26.13
CA LEU A 507 -23.16 0.29 26.32
C LEU A 507 -23.57 1.72 25.94
N GLY A 508 -23.35 2.69 26.85
CA GLY A 508 -23.37 4.07 26.40
C GLY A 508 -22.15 4.40 25.53
N LYS A 509 -22.12 5.59 24.94
CA LYS A 509 -21.03 6.04 24.07
C LYS A 509 -19.64 5.84 24.68
N GLN A 510 -19.48 6.09 26.00
CA GLN A 510 -18.20 5.89 26.68
C GLN A 510 -17.78 4.42 26.69
N GLY A 511 -18.71 3.48 26.97
CA GLY A 511 -18.39 2.05 26.97
C GLY A 511 -18.00 1.54 25.59
N LEU A 512 -18.68 1.99 24.51
CA LEU A 512 -18.30 1.66 23.15
C LEU A 512 -16.92 2.23 22.78
N ASN A 513 -16.62 3.46 23.18
CA ASN A 513 -15.31 4.06 22.99
C ASN A 513 -14.21 3.28 23.73
N ASP A 514 -14.47 2.85 24.99
CA ASP A 514 -13.53 2.05 25.77
C ASP A 514 -13.25 0.69 25.09
N LEU A 515 -14.28 0.02 24.57
CA LEU A 515 -14.14 -1.21 23.79
C LEU A 515 -13.28 -0.98 22.55
N ILE A 516 -13.55 0.08 21.76
CA ILE A 516 -12.77 0.44 20.57
C ILE A 516 -11.32 0.76 20.96
N GLU A 517 -11.09 1.44 22.07
CA GLU A 517 -9.75 1.76 22.55
C GLU A 517 -8.96 0.49 22.95
N TYR A 518 -9.63 -0.52 23.50
CA TYR A 518 -9.01 -1.82 23.77
C TYR A 518 -8.64 -2.57 22.50
N LEU A 519 -9.50 -2.53 21.47
CA LEU A 519 -9.29 -3.21 20.20
C LEU A 519 -8.21 -2.55 19.32
N LYS A 520 -7.91 -1.29 19.54
CA LYS A 520 -6.78 -0.60 18.93
C LYS A 520 -5.44 -1.09 19.46
#